data_e8330964dfdc321058094fed947e29c9
#
_entry.id   e8330964dfdc321058094fed947e29c9
#
_cell.length_a   1.000
_cell.length_b   1.000
_cell.length_c   1.000
_cell.angle_alpha   90.00
_cell.angle_beta   90.00
_cell.angle_gamma   90.00
#
_symmetry.space_group_name_H-M   'P 1'
#
loop_
_entity.id
_entity.type
_entity.pdbx_description
1 polymer ?
#
loop_
_entity_poly.entity_id
_entity_poly.type
_entity_poly.pdbx_seq_one_letter_code
_entity_poly.pdbx_strand_id
1 'polypeptide(L)'
;GKSAAPTLFVVGNQAAVKTWDDYCIDLKDTDVYKELSTDAFNLTDENGKVASIGYCYESYGIIVNKKLLKKAGYEVTDIKDFASLKSVAEDIHKRADKLGFDAFTSSGMDDSSSWRFTGHLANMPLFYEGRDDGWKEAPSEIKGTYLENFKDVWDLYINNSKYDKKTL
;
A
#
# COMPACT_ATOMS: atom_id res chain seq x y z
N GLY A 1 24.57 17.61 9.23
CA GLY A 1 24.99 18.57 10.27
C GLY A 1 25.51 17.85 11.48
N LYS A 2 26.29 18.49 12.31
CA LYS A 2 26.90 17.95 13.54
C LYS A 2 25.91 17.87 14.73
N SER A 3 24.60 17.71 14.48
CA SER A 3 23.65 17.40 15.54
C SER A 3 23.74 15.92 15.91
N ALA A 4 23.44 15.59 17.15
CA ALA A 4 23.48 14.23 17.65
C ALA A 4 22.68 13.29 16.71
N ALA A 5 23.32 12.31 16.13
CA ALA A 5 22.66 11.28 15.35
C ALA A 5 21.71 10.49 16.27
N PRO A 6 20.53 10.08 15.80
CA PRO A 6 19.64 9.26 16.60
C PRO A 6 20.28 7.89 16.88
N THR A 7 20.09 7.38 18.08
CA THR A 7 20.54 6.03 18.45
C THR A 7 19.68 4.96 17.81
N LEU A 8 18.39 5.24 17.60
CA LEU A 8 17.43 4.40 16.93
C LEU A 8 16.83 5.17 15.75
N PHE A 9 16.73 4.51 14.60
CA PHE A 9 16.13 5.07 13.41
C PHE A 9 15.45 3.97 12.57
N VAL A 10 14.58 4.37 11.68
CA VAL A 10 13.81 3.43 10.87
C VAL A 10 14.57 3.07 9.60
N VAL A 11 14.73 1.77 9.36
CA VAL A 11 15.19 1.19 8.09
C VAL A 11 14.04 0.33 7.58
N GLY A 12 13.23 0.89 6.69
CA GLY A 12 11.91 0.36 6.37
C GLY A 12 11.84 -0.62 5.18
N ASN A 13 12.94 -0.80 4.44
CA ASN A 13 12.97 -1.70 3.29
C ASN A 13 14.41 -2.11 2.95
N GLN A 14 14.55 -3.07 2.04
CA GLN A 14 15.85 -3.62 1.64
C GLN A 14 16.76 -2.58 0.96
N ALA A 15 16.20 -1.63 0.20
CA ALA A 15 17.01 -0.56 -0.40
C ALA A 15 17.58 0.39 0.67
N ALA A 16 16.82 0.64 1.73
CA ALA A 16 17.31 1.42 2.86
C ALA A 16 18.41 0.69 3.66
N VAL A 17 18.39 -0.64 3.73
CA VAL A 17 19.50 -1.41 4.31
C VAL A 17 20.79 -1.07 3.58
N LYS A 18 20.82 -1.15 2.25
CA LYS A 18 22.02 -0.81 1.44
C LYS A 18 22.56 0.60 1.70
N THR A 19 21.68 1.53 2.07
CA THR A 19 22.06 2.93 2.34
C THR A 19 22.61 3.12 3.77
N TRP A 20 22.03 2.40 4.73
CA TRP A 20 22.27 2.66 6.15
C TRP A 20 23.09 1.58 6.86
N ASP A 21 23.50 0.54 6.17
CA ASP A 21 24.16 -0.64 6.72
C ASP A 21 25.38 -0.33 7.58
N ASP A 22 26.23 0.58 7.13
CA ASP A 22 27.44 1.01 7.86
C ASP A 22 27.13 1.64 9.24
N TYR A 23 25.88 2.09 9.44
CA TYR A 23 25.43 2.70 10.69
C TYR A 23 24.59 1.74 11.54
N CYS A 24 24.28 0.55 11.04
CA CYS A 24 23.50 -0.45 11.74
C CYS A 24 24.42 -1.44 12.46
N ILE A 25 24.11 -1.72 13.72
CA ILE A 25 24.70 -2.87 14.43
C ILE A 25 23.94 -4.14 14.04
N ASP A 26 24.55 -5.30 14.27
CA ASP A 26 23.83 -6.56 14.21
C ASP A 26 22.92 -6.70 15.43
N LEU A 27 21.62 -6.82 15.17
CA LEU A 27 20.59 -6.91 16.22
C LEU A 27 20.36 -8.34 16.70
N LYS A 28 20.97 -9.35 16.07
CA LYS A 28 20.70 -10.77 16.27
C LYS A 28 20.93 -11.25 17.71
N ASP A 29 21.91 -10.66 18.40
CA ASP A 29 22.23 -11.04 19.77
C ASP A 29 21.58 -10.15 20.83
N THR A 30 20.75 -9.19 20.40
CA THR A 30 20.06 -8.29 21.34
C THR A 30 18.90 -9.00 22.05
N ASP A 31 18.56 -8.53 23.24
CA ASP A 31 17.43 -9.07 23.99
C ASP A 31 16.11 -8.84 23.27
N VAL A 32 15.97 -7.70 22.56
CA VAL A 32 14.78 -7.40 21.75
C VAL A 32 14.60 -8.44 20.63
N TYR A 33 15.69 -8.86 19.98
CA TYR A 33 15.62 -9.88 18.93
C TYR A 33 15.13 -11.23 19.47
N LYS A 34 15.57 -11.61 20.69
CA LYS A 34 15.17 -12.87 21.34
C LYS A 34 13.69 -12.91 21.71
N GLU A 35 13.06 -11.74 21.89
CA GLU A 35 11.63 -11.61 22.22
C GLU A 35 10.72 -11.62 20.98
N LEU A 36 11.27 -11.65 19.76
CA LEU A 36 10.47 -11.66 18.54
C LEU A 36 9.70 -12.98 18.40
N SER A 37 8.43 -12.87 18.07
CA SER A 37 7.59 -14.03 17.74
C SER A 37 7.86 -14.58 16.33
N THR A 38 8.47 -13.78 15.46
CA THR A 38 8.87 -14.15 14.10
C THR A 38 9.98 -13.23 13.61
N ASP A 39 10.85 -13.75 12.76
CA ASP A 39 11.89 -13.00 12.05
C ASP A 39 11.50 -12.64 10.59
N ALA A 40 10.31 -13.03 10.17
CA ALA A 40 9.85 -12.91 8.78
C ALA A 40 9.82 -11.45 8.25
N PHE A 41 9.79 -10.46 9.14
CA PHE A 41 9.75 -9.04 8.79
C PHE A 41 11.06 -8.30 9.07
N ASN A 42 12.10 -9.02 9.49
CA ASN A 42 13.42 -8.43 9.71
C ASN A 42 14.12 -8.18 8.37
N LEU A 43 14.97 -7.17 8.35
CA LEU A 43 15.79 -6.88 7.19
C LEU A 43 17.25 -7.24 7.49
N THR A 44 17.85 -7.99 6.56
CA THR A 44 19.26 -8.40 6.66
C THR A 44 20.08 -7.80 5.54
N ASP A 45 21.36 -7.56 5.82
CA ASP A 45 22.33 -7.25 4.78
C ASP A 45 22.73 -8.51 3.97
N GLU A 46 23.63 -8.35 3.02
CA GLU A 46 24.12 -9.44 2.17
C GLU A 46 24.96 -10.48 2.96
N ASN A 47 25.47 -10.12 4.14
CA ASN A 47 26.26 -10.97 5.02
C ASN A 47 25.43 -11.67 6.10
N GLY A 48 24.13 -11.42 6.14
CA GLY A 48 23.21 -11.99 7.12
C GLY A 48 23.15 -11.24 8.45
N LYS A 49 23.72 -10.01 8.54
CA LYS A 49 23.56 -9.11 9.67
C LYS A 49 22.11 -8.64 9.74
N VAL A 50 21.47 -8.75 10.89
CA VAL A 50 20.11 -8.23 11.11
C VAL A 50 20.19 -6.72 11.35
N ALA A 51 20.03 -5.95 10.29
CA ALA A 51 20.15 -4.49 10.31
C ALA A 51 18.88 -3.80 10.83
N SER A 52 17.70 -4.45 10.72
CA SER A 52 16.44 -3.91 11.19
C SER A 52 15.50 -5.01 11.68
N ILE A 53 14.78 -4.72 12.76
CA ILE A 53 13.73 -5.58 13.33
C ILE A 53 12.37 -5.03 12.92
N GLY A 54 11.49 -5.89 12.42
CA GLY A 54 10.10 -5.57 12.15
C GLY A 54 9.32 -5.44 13.46
N TYR A 55 9.03 -4.21 13.89
CA TYR A 55 8.26 -3.95 15.12
C TYR A 55 6.75 -3.85 14.90
N CYS A 56 6.32 -3.62 13.67
CA CYS A 56 4.91 -3.64 13.27
C CYS A 56 4.79 -3.93 11.76
N TYR A 57 3.63 -4.34 11.34
CA TYR A 57 3.29 -4.46 9.93
C TYR A 57 1.97 -3.77 9.66
N GLU A 58 1.81 -3.35 8.43
CA GLU A 58 0.59 -2.73 7.94
C GLU A 58 -0.01 -3.60 6.85
N SER A 59 -1.34 -3.58 6.75
CA SER A 59 -2.07 -4.34 5.75
C SER A 59 -2.94 -3.41 4.91
N TYR A 60 -3.05 -3.73 3.63
CA TYR A 60 -4.02 -3.07 2.77
C TYR A 60 -5.40 -3.66 2.97
N GLY A 61 -6.38 -2.78 2.90
CA GLY A 61 -7.77 -3.19 2.99
C GLY A 61 -8.70 -2.04 2.61
N ILE A 62 -9.95 -2.38 2.37
CA ILE A 62 -10.99 -1.40 2.11
C ILE A 62 -11.79 -1.20 3.40
N ILE A 63 -11.74 0.03 3.93
CA ILE A 63 -12.55 0.40 5.08
C ILE A 63 -13.96 0.72 4.59
N VAL A 64 -14.94 -0.02 5.09
CA VAL A 64 -16.33 0.10 4.65
C VAL A 64 -17.18 0.83 5.69
N ASN A 65 -17.81 1.93 5.29
CA ASN A 65 -18.88 2.54 6.08
C ASN A 65 -20.19 1.74 5.88
N LYS A 66 -20.45 0.79 6.78
CA LYS A 66 -21.61 -0.10 6.70
C LYS A 66 -22.95 0.63 6.69
N LYS A 67 -23.05 1.79 7.38
CA LYS A 67 -24.30 2.57 7.39
C LYS A 67 -24.58 3.21 6.03
N LEU A 68 -23.57 3.76 5.38
CA LEU A 68 -23.72 4.33 4.05
C LEU A 68 -23.95 3.25 3.01
N LEU A 69 -23.24 2.14 3.09
CA LEU A 69 -23.45 0.99 2.20
C LEU A 69 -24.90 0.49 2.27
N LYS A 70 -25.43 0.31 3.49
CA LYS A 70 -26.83 -0.07 3.70
C LYS A 70 -27.82 0.98 3.19
N LYS A 71 -27.54 2.28 3.37
CA LYS A 71 -28.35 3.37 2.81
C LYS A 71 -28.37 3.31 1.28
N ALA A 72 -27.31 2.84 0.66
CA ALA A 72 -27.25 2.60 -0.79
C ALA A 72 -28.00 1.33 -1.23
N GLY A 73 -28.42 0.48 -0.29
CA GLY A 73 -29.16 -0.76 -0.55
C GLY A 73 -28.30 -2.00 -0.65
N TYR A 74 -27.08 -1.95 -0.11
CA TYR A 74 -26.13 -3.06 -0.13
C TYR A 74 -25.65 -3.46 1.25
N GLU A 75 -25.19 -4.70 1.39
CA GLU A 75 -24.49 -5.22 2.55
C GLU A 75 -23.04 -5.62 2.16
N VAL A 76 -22.15 -5.75 3.15
CA VAL A 76 -20.75 -6.15 2.88
C VAL A 76 -20.68 -7.52 2.20
N THR A 77 -21.60 -8.40 2.48
CA THR A 77 -21.71 -9.74 1.89
C THR A 77 -22.05 -9.76 0.40
N ASP A 78 -22.50 -8.64 -0.15
CA ASP A 78 -22.76 -8.49 -1.59
C ASP A 78 -21.46 -8.30 -2.37
N ILE A 79 -20.37 -7.91 -1.68
CA ILE A 79 -19.05 -7.68 -2.24
C ILE A 79 -18.19 -8.92 -2.01
N LYS A 80 -18.09 -9.76 -3.03
CA LYS A 80 -17.39 -11.06 -2.95
C LYS A 80 -16.07 -11.09 -3.71
N ASP A 81 -15.94 -10.23 -4.71
CA ASP A 81 -14.84 -10.17 -5.65
C ASP A 81 -14.74 -8.77 -6.27
N PHE A 82 -13.76 -8.57 -7.13
CA PHE A 82 -13.55 -7.29 -7.80
C PHE A 82 -14.76 -6.87 -8.66
N ALA A 83 -15.40 -7.80 -9.35
CA ALA A 83 -16.52 -7.50 -10.23
C ALA A 83 -17.75 -6.99 -9.45
N SER A 84 -18.07 -7.62 -8.33
CA SER A 84 -19.15 -7.18 -7.43
C SER A 84 -18.80 -5.85 -6.76
N LEU A 85 -17.56 -5.64 -6.33
CA LEU A 85 -17.09 -4.36 -5.78
C LEU A 85 -17.26 -3.24 -6.81
N LYS A 86 -16.80 -3.46 -8.04
CA LYS A 86 -16.91 -2.49 -9.14
C LYS A 86 -18.37 -2.16 -9.44
N SER A 87 -19.24 -3.17 -9.56
CA SER A 87 -20.65 -2.98 -9.81
C SER A 87 -21.36 -2.16 -8.72
N VAL A 88 -21.08 -2.43 -7.45
CA VAL A 88 -21.60 -1.67 -6.31
C VAL A 88 -21.10 -0.24 -6.34
N ALA A 89 -19.83 -0.03 -6.60
CA ALA A 89 -19.20 1.30 -6.67
C ALA A 89 -19.80 2.14 -7.81
N GLU A 90 -19.94 1.58 -9.00
CA GLU A 90 -20.52 2.26 -10.17
C GLU A 90 -21.99 2.64 -9.94
N ASP A 91 -22.78 1.76 -9.30
CA ASP A 91 -24.16 2.08 -8.98
C ASP A 91 -24.29 3.19 -7.93
N ILE A 92 -23.46 3.15 -6.89
CA ILE A 92 -23.43 4.22 -5.88
C ILE A 92 -23.02 5.54 -6.52
N HIS A 93 -21.96 5.54 -7.34
CA HIS A 93 -21.49 6.72 -8.06
C HIS A 93 -22.58 7.32 -8.94
N LYS A 94 -23.27 6.50 -9.72
CA LYS A 94 -24.40 6.92 -10.57
C LYS A 94 -25.53 7.58 -9.80
N ARG A 95 -25.72 7.18 -8.54
CA ARG A 95 -26.76 7.71 -7.64
C ARG A 95 -26.25 8.69 -6.59
N ALA A 96 -24.99 9.15 -6.71
CA ALA A 96 -24.31 9.90 -5.67
C ALA A 96 -25.07 11.18 -5.26
N ASP A 97 -25.63 11.92 -6.21
CA ASP A 97 -26.40 13.14 -5.92
C ASP A 97 -27.67 12.83 -5.11
N LYS A 98 -28.36 11.74 -5.43
CA LYS A 98 -29.56 11.30 -4.70
C LYS A 98 -29.24 10.76 -3.31
N LEU A 99 -28.10 10.06 -3.18
CA LEU A 99 -27.65 9.47 -1.91
C LEU A 99 -27.04 10.51 -0.97
N GLY A 100 -26.42 11.56 -1.53
CA GLY A 100 -25.69 12.57 -0.80
C GLY A 100 -24.25 12.15 -0.45
N PHE A 101 -23.75 11.09 -1.07
CA PHE A 101 -22.36 10.61 -0.94
C PHE A 101 -21.98 9.78 -2.17
N ASP A 102 -20.68 9.60 -2.38
CA ASP A 102 -20.14 8.78 -3.47
C ASP A 102 -19.61 7.44 -2.96
N ALA A 103 -19.22 6.56 -3.91
CA ALA A 103 -18.73 5.22 -3.61
C ALA A 103 -17.42 5.24 -2.83
N PHE A 104 -16.48 6.06 -3.24
CA PHE A 104 -15.18 6.16 -2.59
C PHE A 104 -14.87 7.57 -2.12
N THR A 105 -14.13 7.63 -1.02
CA THR A 105 -13.27 8.73 -0.65
C THR A 105 -11.88 8.15 -0.45
N SER A 106 -10.88 8.71 -1.11
CA SER A 106 -9.49 8.31 -0.92
C SER A 106 -8.69 9.45 -0.32
N SER A 107 -7.44 9.19 0.01
CA SER A 107 -6.49 10.26 0.28
C SER A 107 -6.39 11.15 -0.95
N GLY A 108 -6.14 12.44 -0.73
CA GLY A 108 -6.00 13.41 -1.81
C GLY A 108 -4.85 13.06 -2.76
N MET A 109 -4.85 13.68 -3.92
CA MET A 109 -3.77 13.58 -4.92
C MET A 109 -2.77 14.74 -4.77
N ASP A 110 -2.75 15.39 -3.61
CA ASP A 110 -1.77 16.41 -3.25
C ASP A 110 -0.40 15.83 -2.93
N ASP A 111 0.61 16.69 -2.87
CA ASP A 111 2.01 16.29 -2.65
C ASP A 111 2.25 15.50 -1.36
N SER A 112 1.39 15.67 -0.35
CA SER A 112 1.57 15.04 0.96
C SER A 112 0.89 13.69 1.08
N SER A 113 -0.17 13.41 0.32
CA SER A 113 -1.00 12.22 0.51
C SER A 113 -1.14 11.32 -0.73
N SER A 114 -0.78 11.80 -1.92
CA SER A 114 -0.88 11.05 -3.19
C SER A 114 -0.14 9.71 -3.19
N TRP A 115 0.94 9.59 -2.41
CA TRP A 115 1.71 8.36 -2.30
C TRP A 115 0.88 7.16 -1.79
N ARG A 116 -0.21 7.41 -1.08
CA ARG A 116 -1.12 6.36 -0.63
C ARG A 116 -1.84 5.68 -1.79
N PHE A 117 -2.12 6.44 -2.83
CA PHE A 117 -2.65 5.87 -4.07
C PHE A 117 -1.52 5.34 -4.96
N THR A 118 -0.54 6.17 -5.29
CA THR A 118 0.52 5.83 -6.25
C THR A 118 1.49 4.77 -5.72
N GLY A 119 1.91 4.87 -4.47
CA GLY A 119 2.85 3.93 -3.85
C GLY A 119 2.20 2.63 -3.38
N HIS A 120 0.92 2.64 -3.09
CA HIS A 120 0.22 1.46 -2.58
C HIS A 120 -0.64 0.81 -3.68
N LEU A 121 -1.76 1.43 -4.05
CA LEU A 121 -2.72 0.80 -4.97
C LEU A 121 -2.17 0.69 -6.39
N ALA A 122 -1.67 1.78 -6.94
CA ALA A 122 -1.16 1.80 -8.31
C ALA A 122 0.12 0.98 -8.49
N ASN A 123 0.84 0.70 -7.40
CA ASN A 123 2.02 -0.15 -7.44
C ASN A 123 1.72 -1.66 -7.37
N MET A 124 0.50 -2.06 -7.01
CA MET A 124 0.15 -3.48 -6.91
C MET A 124 0.37 -4.27 -8.21
N PRO A 125 -0.02 -3.78 -9.40
CA PRO A 125 0.26 -4.48 -10.65
C PRO A 125 1.75 -4.74 -10.88
N LEU A 126 2.62 -3.79 -10.52
CA LEU A 126 4.07 -3.95 -10.62
C LEU A 126 4.59 -4.97 -9.60
N PHE A 127 4.06 -4.96 -8.39
CA PHE A 127 4.40 -5.97 -7.37
C PHE A 127 4.08 -7.39 -7.87
N TYR A 128 2.90 -7.60 -8.46
CA TYR A 128 2.52 -8.91 -8.98
C TYR A 128 3.38 -9.33 -10.17
N GLU A 129 3.71 -8.41 -11.08
CA GLU A 129 4.63 -8.68 -12.17
C GLU A 129 6.01 -9.09 -11.63
N GLY A 130 6.55 -8.33 -10.67
CA GLY A 130 7.83 -8.63 -10.04
C GLY A 130 7.86 -9.97 -9.31
N ARG A 131 6.78 -10.30 -8.61
CA ARG A 131 6.63 -11.60 -7.94
C ARG A 131 6.66 -12.76 -8.95
N ASP A 132 5.90 -12.64 -10.03
CA ASP A 132 5.75 -13.71 -11.02
C ASP A 132 7.01 -13.86 -11.88
N ASP A 133 7.73 -12.76 -12.11
CA ASP A 133 9.02 -12.76 -12.80
C ASP A 133 10.22 -13.04 -11.86
N GLY A 134 9.98 -13.11 -10.55
CA GLY A 134 11.02 -13.40 -9.57
C GLY A 134 12.05 -12.28 -9.38
N TRP A 135 11.64 -11.01 -9.50
CA TRP A 135 12.54 -9.87 -9.32
C TRP A 135 13.18 -9.86 -7.93
N LYS A 136 14.51 -9.77 -7.90
CA LYS A 136 15.29 -9.54 -6.68
C LYS A 136 15.75 -8.10 -6.56
N GLU A 137 15.77 -7.39 -7.67
CA GLU A 137 16.13 -5.98 -7.79
C GLU A 137 15.18 -5.31 -8.77
N ALA A 138 15.21 -3.98 -8.83
CA ALA A 138 14.43 -3.24 -9.80
C ALA A 138 14.82 -3.66 -11.23
N PRO A 139 13.87 -4.04 -12.10
CA PRO A 139 14.16 -4.44 -13.46
C PRO A 139 14.57 -3.24 -14.31
N SER A 140 15.31 -3.48 -15.38
CA SER A 140 15.64 -2.45 -16.37
C SER A 140 14.43 -2.05 -17.22
N GLU A 141 13.48 -2.94 -17.37
CA GLU A 141 12.23 -2.74 -18.12
C GLU A 141 11.05 -3.39 -17.41
N ILE A 142 9.89 -2.75 -17.53
CA ILE A 142 8.59 -3.25 -17.05
C ILE A 142 7.86 -3.82 -18.27
N LYS A 143 7.41 -5.06 -18.17
CA LYS A 143 6.69 -5.74 -19.28
C LYS A 143 5.25 -5.26 -19.45
N GLY A 144 4.65 -4.75 -18.36
CA GLY A 144 3.26 -4.36 -18.35
C GLY A 144 2.28 -5.53 -18.31
N THR A 145 2.70 -6.66 -17.72
CA THR A 145 1.89 -7.89 -17.62
C THR A 145 0.50 -7.60 -17.02
N TYR A 146 0.43 -6.71 -16.05
CA TYR A 146 -0.79 -6.35 -15.33
C TYR A 146 -1.29 -4.92 -15.63
N LEU A 147 -1.05 -4.42 -16.85
CA LEU A 147 -1.45 -3.06 -17.25
C LEU A 147 -2.97 -2.85 -17.17
N GLU A 148 -3.78 -3.84 -17.57
CA GLU A 148 -5.24 -3.76 -17.47
C GLU A 148 -5.69 -3.69 -15.99
N ASN A 149 -5.02 -4.38 -15.10
CA ASN A 149 -5.31 -4.29 -13.67
C ASN A 149 -4.96 -2.90 -13.10
N PHE A 150 -3.93 -2.25 -13.62
CA PHE A 150 -3.63 -0.85 -13.28
C PHE A 150 -4.79 0.07 -13.68
N LYS A 151 -5.32 -0.12 -14.89
CA LYS A 151 -6.50 0.60 -15.38
C LYS A 151 -7.73 0.31 -14.51
N ASP A 152 -7.95 -0.94 -14.13
CA ASP A 152 -9.07 -1.33 -13.26
C ASP A 152 -9.00 -0.67 -11.88
N VAL A 153 -7.80 -0.57 -11.28
CA VAL A 153 -7.61 0.13 -10.01
C VAL A 153 -7.92 1.62 -10.16
N TRP A 154 -7.43 2.24 -11.23
CA TRP A 154 -7.70 3.65 -11.53
C TRP A 154 -9.20 3.89 -11.73
N ASP A 155 -9.84 3.12 -12.59
CA ASP A 155 -11.27 3.25 -12.88
C ASP A 155 -12.12 3.03 -11.63
N LEU A 156 -11.76 2.08 -10.78
CA LEU A 156 -12.50 1.82 -9.56
C LEU A 156 -12.49 3.01 -8.60
N TYR A 157 -11.31 3.53 -8.27
CA TYR A 157 -11.17 4.54 -7.20
C TYR A 157 -11.33 5.96 -7.71
N ILE A 158 -10.75 6.28 -8.85
CA ILE A 158 -10.75 7.65 -9.35
C ILE A 158 -12.07 7.99 -10.03
N ASN A 159 -12.58 7.09 -10.87
CA ASN A 159 -13.81 7.36 -11.64
C ASN A 159 -15.09 7.18 -10.82
N ASN A 160 -15.03 6.54 -9.64
CA ASN A 160 -16.16 6.37 -8.73
C ASN A 160 -16.03 7.21 -7.45
N SER A 161 -15.29 8.28 -7.51
CA SER A 161 -15.16 9.29 -6.45
C SER A 161 -15.65 10.64 -6.91
N LYS A 162 -16.34 11.35 -6.02
CA LYS A 162 -16.73 12.75 -6.27
C LYS A 162 -15.53 13.64 -5.96
N TYR A 163 -14.80 14.04 -6.98
CA TYR A 163 -13.65 14.92 -6.85
C TYR A 163 -13.69 16.00 -7.93
N ASP A 164 -13.05 17.13 -7.69
CA ASP A 164 -12.88 18.17 -8.70
C ASP A 164 -11.68 17.82 -9.59
N LYS A 165 -11.94 17.52 -10.87
CA LYS A 165 -10.89 17.22 -11.87
C LYS A 165 -9.86 18.34 -12.03
N LYS A 166 -10.12 19.52 -11.51
CA LYS A 166 -9.17 20.65 -11.54
C LYS A 166 -8.10 20.57 -10.45
N THR A 167 -8.24 19.66 -9.50
CA THR A 167 -7.30 19.48 -8.39
C THR A 167 -6.47 18.19 -8.50
N LEU A 168 -6.48 17.52 -9.63
CA LEU A 168 -5.60 16.41 -9.95
C LEU A 168 -4.26 16.89 -10.49
#